data_47ace954368a9011a7714536775064a0
#
_entry.id   47ace954368a9011a7714536775064a0
#
_cell.length_a   1.000
_cell.length_b   1.000
_cell.length_c   1.000
_cell.angle_alpha   90.00
_cell.angle_beta   90.00
_cell.angle_gamma   90.00
#
_symmetry.space_group_name_H-M   'P 1'
#
loop_
_entity.id
_entity.type
_entity.pdbx_description
1 polymer ?
#
loop_
_entity_poly.entity_id
_entity_poly.type
_entity_poly.pdbx_seq_one_letter_code
_entity_poly.pdbx_strand_id
1 'polypeptide(L)'
;MPTLTRVVHAAVLLDFDGHQVLTDPWFSQKPGYYHGEPLAFTPTSLPRLAAVVASHRHYDHYDLAAFAAYPDKAVPMVVKRGMGARAREVGFTGVREVEPWEQVEVGPIRVTATPAKHGVPEITFVLQGAGRTVFFGADTLRIAQLDEVARRFPAIDLALLPINGLKIRPAFNRQVVMTAEEAGELCGALRPRVAVPIHYAFTAGPLRDRLLLKYDGTPERFQQAVARQAPDTQVRVLAPGEPLSF
;
A
#
# COMPACT_ATOMS: atom_id res chain seq x y z
N MET A 1 -7.40 -2.75 20.37
CA MET A 1 -8.21 -2.54 19.13
C MET A 1 -7.24 -2.15 18.03
N PRO A 2 -7.25 -2.82 16.89
CA PRO A 2 -6.35 -2.52 15.77
C PRO A 2 -6.48 -1.08 15.27
N THR A 3 -5.35 -0.50 14.89
CA THR A 3 -5.27 0.87 14.39
C THR A 3 -4.45 0.97 13.12
N LEU A 4 -4.74 1.99 12.34
CA LEU A 4 -4.03 2.41 11.15
C LEU A 4 -3.50 3.82 11.37
N THR A 5 -2.26 4.10 10.96
CA THR A 5 -1.72 5.46 10.86
C THR A 5 -1.03 5.61 9.50
N ARG A 6 -1.43 6.61 8.70
CA ARG A 6 -0.71 6.90 7.46
C ARG A 6 0.65 7.51 7.77
N VAL A 7 1.69 6.95 7.15
CA VAL A 7 3.05 7.53 7.20
C VAL A 7 3.20 8.56 6.09
N VAL A 8 3.02 8.13 4.84
CA VAL A 8 3.00 8.93 3.62
C VAL A 8 2.62 8.01 2.46
N HIS A 9 1.94 8.52 1.44
CA HIS A 9 1.72 7.79 0.18
C HIS A 9 1.04 6.41 0.41
N ALA A 10 1.74 5.31 0.09
CA ALA A 10 1.33 3.92 0.37
C ALA A 10 2.00 3.34 1.62
N ALA A 11 2.92 4.09 2.26
CA ALA A 11 3.48 3.71 3.54
C ALA A 11 2.47 3.94 4.66
N VAL A 12 2.03 2.86 5.28
CA VAL A 12 1.03 2.84 6.34
C VAL A 12 1.52 1.97 7.48
N LEU A 13 1.31 2.42 8.71
CA LEU A 13 1.58 1.67 9.92
C LEU A 13 0.28 1.05 10.42
N LEU A 14 0.19 -0.27 10.41
CA LEU A 14 -0.93 -1.05 10.93
C LEU A 14 -0.54 -1.66 12.27
N ASP A 15 -1.32 -1.41 13.31
CA ASP A 15 -1.13 -2.00 14.64
C ASP A 15 -2.20 -3.09 14.88
N PHE A 16 -1.76 -4.31 15.04
CA PHE A 16 -2.59 -5.45 15.42
C PHE A 16 -2.35 -5.79 16.90
N ASP A 17 -2.94 -4.97 17.80
CA ASP A 17 -2.84 -5.11 19.26
C ASP A 17 -1.36 -5.20 19.74
N GLY A 18 -0.54 -4.20 19.34
CA GLY A 18 0.86 -4.08 19.69
C GLY A 18 1.84 -4.71 18.71
N HIS A 19 1.35 -5.38 17.68
CA HIS A 19 2.17 -5.94 16.59
C HIS A 19 2.07 -5.07 15.34
N GLN A 20 3.07 -4.22 15.13
CA GLN A 20 3.02 -3.20 14.10
C GLN A 20 3.61 -3.67 12.79
N VAL A 21 2.89 -3.45 11.69
CA VAL A 21 3.32 -3.76 10.32
C VAL A 21 3.42 -2.47 9.52
N LEU A 22 4.56 -2.26 8.87
CA LEU A 22 4.76 -1.16 7.93
C LEU A 22 4.54 -1.68 6.49
N THR A 23 3.75 -0.97 5.70
CA THR A 23 3.60 -1.23 4.27
C THR A 23 4.52 -0.30 3.46
N ASP A 24 5.03 -0.77 2.33
CA ASP A 24 5.71 -0.02 1.26
C ASP A 24 6.53 1.20 1.75
N PRO A 25 7.67 0.99 2.44
CA PRO A 25 8.44 2.05 3.08
C PRO A 25 8.98 3.07 2.08
N TRP A 26 8.59 4.35 2.26
CA TRP A 26 9.11 5.49 1.51
C TRP A 26 9.34 6.70 2.43
N PHE A 27 10.60 7.11 2.64
CA PHE A 27 10.98 8.13 3.62
C PHE A 27 11.81 9.28 3.05
N SER A 28 12.34 9.14 1.84
CA SER A 28 13.17 10.16 1.22
C SER A 28 12.62 10.60 -0.12
N GLN A 29 13.03 11.76 -0.57
CA GLN A 29 12.62 12.34 -1.84
C GLN A 29 13.83 12.49 -2.77
N LYS A 30 13.58 12.42 -4.07
CA LYS A 30 14.58 12.68 -5.12
C LYS A 30 13.89 13.26 -6.36
N PRO A 31 14.64 13.82 -7.32
CA PRO A 31 14.05 14.36 -8.54
C PRO A 31 13.10 13.36 -9.24
N GLY A 32 11.84 13.71 -9.32
CA GLY A 32 10.77 12.89 -9.90
C GLY A 32 10.00 12.01 -8.91
N TYR A 33 10.32 12.08 -7.61
CA TYR A 33 9.65 11.35 -6.55
C TYR A 33 9.51 12.25 -5.32
N TYR A 34 8.36 12.91 -5.21
CA TYR A 34 8.03 13.81 -4.11
C TYR A 34 6.75 13.36 -3.43
N HIS A 35 6.72 13.44 -2.09
CA HIS A 35 5.59 12.97 -1.30
C HIS A 35 4.28 13.70 -1.62
N GLY A 36 4.38 15.03 -1.91
CA GLY A 36 3.20 15.87 -2.08
C GLY A 36 2.42 16.15 -0.79
N GLU A 37 2.85 15.53 0.30
CA GLU A 37 2.27 15.66 1.64
C GLU A 37 3.38 15.52 2.70
N PRO A 38 3.13 15.93 3.98
CA PRO A 38 4.11 15.77 5.06
C PRO A 38 4.43 14.29 5.34
N LEU A 39 5.66 14.03 5.77
CA LEU A 39 6.08 12.73 6.28
C LEU A 39 5.80 12.65 7.78
N ALA A 40 5.00 11.66 8.23
CA ALA A 40 4.62 11.53 9.64
C ALA A 40 5.72 10.93 10.51
N PHE A 41 6.54 10.02 9.98
CA PHE A 41 7.60 9.33 10.70
C PHE A 41 8.87 9.27 9.84
N THR A 42 10.02 9.32 10.51
CA THR A 42 11.31 8.92 9.92
C THR A 42 11.58 7.45 10.25
N PRO A 43 12.48 6.75 9.54
CA PRO A 43 12.81 5.36 9.88
C PRO A 43 13.24 5.16 11.35
N THR A 44 13.93 6.15 11.92
CA THR A 44 14.42 6.11 13.31
C THR A 44 13.37 6.46 14.35
N SER A 45 12.28 7.13 13.96
CA SER A 45 11.14 7.46 14.84
C SER A 45 10.01 6.44 14.77
N LEU A 46 10.08 5.47 13.85
CA LEU A 46 9.13 4.38 13.81
C LEU A 46 9.17 3.55 15.10
N PRO A 47 8.02 3.05 15.56
CA PRO A 47 7.98 2.10 16.65
C PRO A 47 8.67 0.78 16.27
N ARG A 48 8.76 -0.14 17.25
CA ARG A 48 9.22 -1.49 16.96
C ARG A 48 8.23 -2.20 16.03
N LEU A 49 8.71 -2.61 14.87
CA LEU A 49 7.91 -3.30 13.87
C LEU A 49 7.93 -4.81 14.09
N ALA A 50 6.78 -5.46 13.97
CA ALA A 50 6.65 -6.91 13.90
C ALA A 50 6.96 -7.41 12.48
N ALA A 51 6.62 -6.61 11.45
CA ALA A 51 6.93 -6.93 10.05
C ALA A 51 6.97 -5.67 9.18
N VAL A 52 7.58 -5.82 8.00
CA VAL A 52 7.47 -4.91 6.86
C VAL A 52 6.95 -5.71 5.66
N VAL A 53 6.00 -5.18 4.93
CA VAL A 53 5.59 -5.73 3.63
C VAL A 53 5.94 -4.74 2.51
N ALA A 54 6.47 -5.24 1.38
CA ALA A 54 6.74 -4.38 0.23
C ALA A 54 6.27 -5.05 -1.07
N SER A 55 5.45 -4.32 -1.80
CA SER A 55 4.69 -4.80 -2.94
C SER A 55 5.51 -4.93 -4.22
N HIS A 56 6.35 -3.95 -4.52
CA HIS A 56 7.16 -3.87 -5.74
C HIS A 56 8.38 -2.97 -5.56
N ARG A 57 9.22 -2.90 -6.62
CA ARG A 57 10.57 -2.29 -6.54
C ARG A 57 10.63 -0.79 -6.85
N HIS A 58 9.53 -0.09 -7.09
CA HIS A 58 9.59 1.36 -7.29
C HIS A 58 10.12 2.05 -6.04
N TYR A 59 10.75 3.20 -6.25
CA TYR A 59 11.43 3.93 -5.19
C TYR A 59 10.47 4.42 -4.09
N ASP A 60 9.28 4.83 -4.47
CA ASP A 60 8.21 5.31 -3.60
C ASP A 60 7.46 4.19 -2.83
N HIS A 61 7.90 2.93 -3.00
CA HIS A 61 7.39 1.75 -2.28
C HIS A 61 8.49 0.91 -1.64
N TYR A 62 9.76 1.11 -2.05
CA TYR A 62 10.88 0.31 -1.57
C TYR A 62 12.14 1.16 -1.42
N ASP A 63 12.06 2.22 -0.60
CA ASP A 63 13.15 3.16 -0.31
C ASP A 63 14.12 2.56 0.72
N LEU A 64 14.84 1.55 0.31
CA LEU A 64 15.80 0.85 1.17
C LEU A 64 16.96 1.74 1.62
N ALA A 65 17.33 2.74 0.82
CA ALA A 65 18.42 3.64 1.18
C ALA A 65 18.09 4.43 2.46
N ALA A 66 16.87 4.99 2.55
CA ALA A 66 16.42 5.66 3.75
C ALA A 66 16.02 4.66 4.85
N PHE A 67 15.31 3.58 4.51
CA PHE A 67 14.86 2.59 5.48
C PHE A 67 16.03 1.82 6.12
N ALA A 68 17.22 1.82 5.53
CA ALA A 68 18.43 1.32 6.14
C ALA A 68 18.78 2.01 7.49
N ALA A 69 18.21 3.17 7.79
CA ALA A 69 18.34 3.80 9.10
C ALA A 69 17.46 3.18 10.19
N TYR A 70 16.49 2.30 9.83
CA TYR A 70 15.69 1.58 10.83
C TYR A 70 16.58 0.66 11.68
N PRO A 71 16.50 0.72 13.03
CA PRO A 71 17.50 0.09 13.89
C PRO A 71 17.48 -1.43 13.90
N ASP A 72 16.30 -2.06 13.81
CA ASP A 72 16.18 -3.53 13.85
C ASP A 72 16.35 -4.13 12.45
N LYS A 73 17.56 -4.63 12.17
CA LYS A 73 17.88 -5.30 10.90
C LYS A 73 17.34 -6.73 10.80
N ALA A 74 16.89 -7.30 11.89
CA ALA A 74 16.27 -8.62 11.92
C ALA A 74 14.75 -8.57 11.70
N VAL A 75 14.15 -7.37 11.59
CA VAL A 75 12.72 -7.23 11.33
C VAL A 75 12.31 -8.08 10.11
N PRO A 76 11.28 -8.93 10.23
CA PRO A 76 10.78 -9.70 9.12
C PRO A 76 10.30 -8.80 7.98
N MET A 77 10.87 -8.97 6.78
CA MET A 77 10.44 -8.27 5.58
C MET A 77 9.83 -9.26 4.60
N VAL A 78 8.53 -9.16 4.33
CA VAL A 78 7.84 -9.98 3.34
C VAL A 78 7.72 -9.17 2.05
N VAL A 79 8.42 -9.59 1.02
CA VAL A 79 8.55 -8.85 -0.23
C VAL A 79 8.26 -9.74 -1.43
N LYS A 80 7.89 -9.14 -2.56
CA LYS A 80 7.74 -9.88 -3.81
C LYS A 80 9.05 -10.58 -4.19
N ARG A 81 8.95 -11.80 -4.72
CA ARG A 81 10.10 -12.56 -5.24
C ARG A 81 10.92 -11.74 -6.24
N GLY A 82 12.25 -11.75 -6.04
CA GLY A 82 13.23 -10.96 -6.79
C GLY A 82 13.56 -9.60 -6.16
N MET A 83 12.98 -9.26 -5.00
CA MET A 83 13.29 -8.00 -4.30
C MET A 83 14.23 -8.17 -3.11
N GLY A 84 14.35 -9.39 -2.57
CA GLY A 84 15.04 -9.66 -1.30
C GLY A 84 16.54 -9.37 -1.31
N ALA A 85 17.22 -9.54 -2.44
CA ALA A 85 18.66 -9.29 -2.55
C ALA A 85 19.03 -7.87 -2.11
N ARG A 86 18.29 -6.85 -2.61
CA ARG A 86 18.54 -5.44 -2.26
C ARG A 86 18.31 -5.13 -0.77
N ALA A 87 17.33 -5.77 -0.14
CA ALA A 87 17.13 -5.60 1.31
C ALA A 87 18.30 -6.20 2.11
N ARG A 88 18.81 -7.36 1.70
CA ARG A 88 19.97 -7.99 2.33
C ARG A 88 21.25 -7.17 2.15
N GLU A 89 21.45 -6.54 0.99
CA GLU A 89 22.58 -5.62 0.71
C GLU A 89 22.64 -4.44 1.69
N VAL A 90 21.49 -3.94 2.17
CA VAL A 90 21.43 -2.86 3.17
C VAL A 90 21.33 -3.39 4.62
N GLY A 91 21.58 -4.68 4.83
CA GLY A 91 21.76 -5.31 6.14
C GLY A 91 20.53 -5.99 6.73
N PHE A 92 19.35 -6.00 6.07
CA PHE A 92 18.19 -6.73 6.60
C PHE A 92 18.37 -8.24 6.45
N THR A 93 18.17 -8.98 7.55
CA THR A 93 18.40 -10.43 7.61
C THR A 93 17.12 -11.27 7.58
N GLY A 94 15.99 -10.70 8.02
CA GLY A 94 14.68 -11.37 8.11
C GLY A 94 13.88 -11.41 6.80
N VAL A 95 14.52 -11.39 5.63
CA VAL A 95 13.84 -11.19 4.33
C VAL A 95 13.25 -12.49 3.79
N ARG A 96 11.95 -12.49 3.54
CA ARG A 96 11.15 -13.57 2.94
C ARG A 96 10.54 -13.09 1.63
N GLU A 97 10.78 -13.82 0.56
CA GLU A 97 10.26 -13.52 -0.78
C GLU A 97 9.05 -14.40 -1.06
N VAL A 98 7.97 -13.78 -1.57
CA VAL A 98 6.69 -14.46 -1.83
C VAL A 98 6.16 -14.18 -3.23
N GLU A 99 5.35 -15.12 -3.74
CA GLU A 99 4.54 -15.00 -4.95
C GLU A 99 3.04 -14.97 -4.60
N PRO A 100 2.16 -14.56 -5.54
CA PRO A 100 0.73 -14.55 -5.29
C PRO A 100 0.20 -15.88 -4.74
N TRP A 101 -0.61 -15.78 -3.69
CA TRP A 101 -1.22 -16.85 -2.90
C TRP A 101 -0.26 -17.59 -1.96
N GLU A 102 1.03 -17.25 -1.93
CA GLU A 102 1.92 -17.70 -0.86
C GLU A 102 1.61 -16.95 0.43
N GLN A 103 1.77 -17.64 1.55
CA GLN A 103 1.43 -17.18 2.88
C GLN A 103 2.62 -17.32 3.82
N VAL A 104 2.80 -16.31 4.67
CA VAL A 104 3.86 -16.26 5.68
C VAL A 104 3.26 -15.86 7.02
N GLU A 105 3.60 -16.61 8.06
CA GLU A 105 3.33 -16.21 9.45
C GLU A 105 4.49 -15.39 9.99
N VAL A 106 4.18 -14.22 10.56
CA VAL A 106 5.14 -13.34 11.23
C VAL A 106 4.60 -13.01 12.62
N GLY A 107 5.06 -13.78 13.61
CA GLY A 107 4.45 -13.75 14.93
C GLY A 107 2.96 -14.09 14.84
N PRO A 108 2.05 -13.28 15.43
CA PRO A 108 0.60 -13.53 15.36
C PRO A 108 -0.05 -13.00 14.07
N ILE A 109 0.74 -12.48 13.13
CA ILE A 109 0.23 -11.88 11.90
C ILE A 109 0.44 -12.83 10.74
N ARG A 110 -0.63 -13.07 9.99
CA ARG A 110 -0.61 -13.81 8.74
C ARG A 110 -0.57 -12.85 7.56
N VAL A 111 0.44 -12.98 6.72
CA VAL A 111 0.63 -12.20 5.49
C VAL A 111 0.39 -13.10 4.29
N THR A 112 -0.63 -12.81 3.50
CA THR A 112 -0.90 -13.52 2.24
C THR A 112 -0.63 -12.57 1.07
N ALA A 113 0.28 -12.94 0.19
CA ALA A 113 0.48 -12.22 -1.07
C ALA A 113 -0.70 -12.50 -2.02
N THR A 114 -1.15 -11.48 -2.73
CA THR A 114 -2.27 -11.60 -3.67
C THR A 114 -1.91 -10.98 -5.03
N PRO A 115 -2.60 -11.35 -6.12
CA PRO A 115 -2.27 -10.85 -7.46
C PRO A 115 -2.34 -9.34 -7.58
N ALA A 116 -1.48 -8.77 -8.41
CA ALA A 116 -1.49 -7.37 -8.81
C ALA A 116 -1.15 -7.22 -10.30
N LYS A 117 -1.46 -6.06 -10.87
CA LYS A 117 -1.01 -5.65 -12.21
C LYS A 117 -0.63 -4.19 -12.20
N HIS A 118 0.62 -3.92 -12.51
CA HIS A 118 1.21 -2.58 -12.53
C HIS A 118 2.21 -2.44 -13.69
N GLY A 119 2.98 -1.35 -13.74
CA GLY A 119 4.05 -1.11 -14.72
C GLY A 119 5.25 -2.05 -14.58
N VAL A 120 5.46 -2.60 -13.41
CA VAL A 120 6.48 -3.60 -13.05
C VAL A 120 5.84 -4.78 -12.33
N PRO A 121 6.54 -5.92 -12.17
CA PRO A 121 6.05 -7.04 -11.35
C PRO A 121 5.73 -6.59 -9.92
N GLU A 122 4.50 -6.83 -9.49
CA GLU A 122 3.93 -6.39 -8.23
C GLU A 122 3.06 -7.48 -7.60
N ILE A 123 2.86 -7.38 -6.29
CA ILE A 123 1.85 -8.11 -5.50
C ILE A 123 1.10 -7.13 -4.60
N THR A 124 -0.13 -7.48 -4.26
CA THR A 124 -0.89 -6.88 -3.18
C THR A 124 -0.84 -7.80 -1.96
N PHE A 125 -1.41 -7.39 -0.82
CA PHE A 125 -1.37 -8.23 0.39
C PHE A 125 -2.71 -8.27 1.11
N VAL A 126 -3.01 -9.42 1.71
CA VAL A 126 -3.99 -9.54 2.80
C VAL A 126 -3.22 -9.79 4.09
N LEU A 127 -3.47 -8.95 5.09
CA LEU A 127 -2.86 -9.00 6.42
C LEU A 127 -3.93 -9.37 7.44
N GLN A 128 -3.70 -10.42 8.21
CA GLN A 128 -4.64 -10.87 9.24
C GLN A 128 -3.96 -10.92 10.60
N GLY A 129 -4.57 -10.28 11.59
CA GLY A 129 -4.07 -10.24 12.98
C GLY A 129 -5.14 -9.67 13.91
N ALA A 130 -5.09 -10.02 15.19
CA ALA A 130 -6.03 -9.56 16.22
C ALA A 130 -7.52 -9.66 15.80
N GLY A 131 -7.87 -10.73 15.06
CA GLY A 131 -9.23 -10.96 14.57
C GLY A 131 -9.67 -10.02 13.44
N ARG A 132 -8.76 -9.28 12.82
CA ARG A 132 -9.03 -8.35 11.71
C ARG A 132 -8.34 -8.78 10.42
N THR A 133 -8.97 -8.41 9.30
CA THR A 133 -8.46 -8.63 7.95
C THR A 133 -8.30 -7.30 7.23
N VAL A 134 -7.10 -7.02 6.74
CA VAL A 134 -6.76 -5.81 5.99
C VAL A 134 -6.32 -6.18 4.58
N PHE A 135 -6.91 -5.58 3.57
CA PHE A 135 -6.43 -5.64 2.19
C PHE A 135 -5.57 -4.41 1.88
N PHE A 136 -4.33 -4.64 1.44
CA PHE A 136 -3.41 -3.60 0.99
C PHE A 136 -3.23 -3.69 -0.53
N GLY A 137 -3.76 -2.71 -1.26
CA GLY A 137 -3.84 -2.68 -2.72
C GLY A 137 -2.59 -2.16 -3.44
N ALA A 138 -1.61 -1.59 -2.72
CA ALA A 138 -0.38 -1.02 -3.31
C ALA A 138 -0.68 -0.15 -4.55
N ASP A 139 -0.13 -0.47 -5.77
CA ASP A 139 -0.32 0.31 -7.01
C ASP A 139 -1.14 -0.43 -8.08
N THR A 140 -1.79 -1.53 -7.73
CA THR A 140 -2.44 -2.37 -8.72
C THR A 140 -3.50 -1.65 -9.55
N LEU A 141 -3.67 -2.09 -10.79
CA LEU A 141 -4.88 -1.87 -11.58
C LEU A 141 -6.03 -2.75 -11.06
N ARG A 142 -7.27 -2.39 -11.37
CA ARG A 142 -8.42 -3.28 -11.18
C ARG A 142 -8.32 -4.45 -12.16
N ILE A 143 -8.10 -5.65 -11.62
CA ILE A 143 -8.03 -6.89 -12.39
C ILE A 143 -8.99 -7.93 -11.82
N ALA A 144 -9.51 -8.80 -12.67
CA ALA A 144 -10.49 -9.82 -12.26
C ALA A 144 -9.96 -10.79 -11.18
N GLN A 145 -8.63 -11.00 -11.13
CA GLN A 145 -8.02 -11.85 -10.09
C GLN A 145 -8.21 -11.31 -8.67
N LEU A 146 -8.48 -9.99 -8.50
CA LEU A 146 -8.80 -9.41 -7.19
C LEU A 146 -10.18 -9.86 -6.66
N ASP A 147 -11.08 -10.32 -7.51
CA ASP A 147 -12.36 -10.89 -7.07
C ASP A 147 -12.16 -12.21 -6.32
N GLU A 148 -11.04 -12.91 -6.56
CA GLU A 148 -10.66 -14.09 -5.78
C GLU A 148 -10.29 -13.73 -4.34
N VAL A 149 -9.77 -12.53 -4.10
CA VAL A 149 -9.49 -12.02 -2.74
C VAL A 149 -10.80 -11.97 -1.96
N ALA A 150 -11.88 -11.42 -2.54
CA ALA A 150 -13.19 -11.36 -1.90
C ALA A 150 -13.74 -12.77 -1.56
N ARG A 151 -13.52 -13.75 -2.45
CA ARG A 151 -13.97 -15.14 -2.21
C ARG A 151 -13.19 -15.84 -1.09
N ARG A 152 -11.87 -15.61 -1.03
CA ARG A 152 -10.99 -16.22 0.00
C ARG A 152 -11.06 -15.51 1.34
N PHE A 153 -11.33 -14.21 1.34
CA PHE A 153 -11.39 -13.35 2.52
C PHE A 153 -12.72 -12.61 2.56
N PRO A 154 -13.83 -13.28 2.92
CA PRO A 154 -15.18 -12.73 2.82
C PRO A 154 -15.49 -11.64 3.85
N ALA A 155 -14.63 -11.45 4.84
CA ALA A 155 -14.76 -10.42 5.88
C ALA A 155 -13.50 -9.55 5.90
N ILE A 156 -13.50 -8.46 5.12
CA ILE A 156 -12.44 -7.46 5.11
C ILE A 156 -12.86 -6.29 5.99
N ASP A 157 -12.10 -6.02 7.05
CA ASP A 157 -12.36 -4.89 7.95
C ASP A 157 -11.89 -3.57 7.35
N LEU A 158 -10.72 -3.58 6.68
CA LEU A 158 -10.08 -2.40 6.12
C LEU A 158 -9.51 -2.70 4.73
N ALA A 159 -9.76 -1.81 3.76
CA ALA A 159 -9.08 -1.82 2.47
C ALA A 159 -8.30 -0.52 2.27
N LEU A 160 -7.01 -0.65 1.93
CA LEU A 160 -6.12 0.44 1.54
C LEU A 160 -5.98 0.42 0.03
N LEU A 161 -6.54 1.39 -0.67
CA LEU A 161 -6.68 1.36 -2.13
C LEU A 161 -6.00 2.55 -2.80
N PRO A 162 -5.15 2.30 -3.84
CA PRO A 162 -4.59 3.37 -4.65
C PRO A 162 -5.71 3.98 -5.51
N ILE A 163 -5.70 5.30 -5.66
CA ILE A 163 -6.81 5.99 -6.32
C ILE A 163 -6.39 7.01 -7.38
N ASN A 164 -5.08 7.28 -7.56
CA ASN A 164 -4.66 8.42 -8.38
C ASN A 164 -4.86 8.25 -9.89
N GLY A 165 -5.09 7.04 -10.38
CA GLY A 165 -5.32 6.78 -11.79
C GLY A 165 -4.15 7.15 -12.69
N LEU A 166 -2.90 6.96 -12.18
CA LEU A 166 -1.69 7.37 -12.88
C LEU A 166 -1.61 6.81 -14.30
N LYS A 167 -1.41 7.70 -15.26
CA LYS A 167 -1.20 7.39 -16.68
C LYS A 167 0.13 7.97 -17.17
N ILE A 168 0.82 7.20 -17.99
CA ILE A 168 2.11 7.57 -18.60
C ILE A 168 1.84 8.15 -20.00
N ARG A 169 1.98 9.48 -20.15
CA ARG A 169 1.65 10.18 -21.41
C ARG A 169 2.47 9.70 -22.61
N PRO A 170 3.81 9.56 -22.55
CA PRO A 170 4.60 9.06 -23.67
C PRO A 170 4.26 7.62 -24.08
N ALA A 171 3.63 6.83 -23.19
CA ALA A 171 3.16 5.49 -23.47
C ALA A 171 1.65 5.49 -23.84
N PHE A 172 1.19 6.43 -24.67
CA PHE A 172 -0.20 6.57 -25.13
C PHE A 172 -1.21 6.66 -23.99
N ASN A 173 -0.89 7.38 -22.91
CA ASN A 173 -1.68 7.46 -21.68
C ASN A 173 -1.97 6.08 -21.06
N ARG A 174 -1.01 5.15 -21.15
CA ARG A 174 -1.15 3.84 -20.50
C ARG A 174 -1.35 4.03 -19.01
N GLN A 175 -2.49 3.54 -18.52
CA GLN A 175 -2.79 3.53 -17.10
C GLN A 175 -1.97 2.46 -16.39
N VAL A 176 -1.47 2.77 -15.19
CA VAL A 176 -0.63 1.88 -14.38
C VAL A 176 -1.10 1.74 -12.94
N VAL A 177 -2.02 2.60 -12.48
CA VAL A 177 -2.64 2.56 -11.15
C VAL A 177 -4.16 2.70 -11.29
N MET A 178 -4.95 2.11 -10.42
CA MET A 178 -6.41 2.25 -10.40
C MET A 178 -6.84 3.72 -10.35
N THR A 179 -7.91 4.04 -11.06
CA THR A 179 -8.64 5.30 -10.85
C THR A 179 -9.48 5.22 -9.57
N ALA A 180 -10.00 6.36 -9.14
CA ALA A 180 -10.92 6.42 -8.01
C ALA A 180 -12.20 5.60 -8.24
N GLU A 181 -12.69 5.55 -9.48
CA GLU A 181 -13.85 4.78 -9.90
C GLU A 181 -13.58 3.26 -9.83
N GLU A 182 -12.45 2.81 -10.38
CA GLU A 182 -12.03 1.40 -10.32
C GLU A 182 -11.76 0.93 -8.88
N ALA A 183 -11.25 1.82 -8.02
CA ALA A 183 -11.10 1.53 -6.59
C ALA A 183 -12.47 1.42 -5.89
N GLY A 184 -13.46 2.23 -6.30
CA GLY A 184 -14.85 2.10 -5.85
C GLY A 184 -15.48 0.78 -6.30
N GLU A 185 -15.27 0.34 -7.55
CA GLU A 185 -15.69 -0.98 -8.03
C GLU A 185 -15.05 -2.11 -7.21
N LEU A 186 -13.76 -1.98 -6.89
CA LEU A 186 -13.09 -2.96 -6.03
C LEU A 186 -13.69 -2.99 -4.62
N CYS A 187 -14.08 -1.85 -4.05
CA CYS A 187 -14.84 -1.81 -2.80
C CYS A 187 -16.16 -2.58 -2.92
N GLY A 188 -16.87 -2.46 -4.03
CA GLY A 188 -18.10 -3.23 -4.30
C GLY A 188 -17.89 -4.75 -4.31
N ALA A 189 -16.74 -5.20 -4.80
CA ALA A 189 -16.36 -6.61 -4.81
C ALA A 189 -15.88 -7.10 -3.44
N LEU A 190 -14.99 -6.34 -2.78
CA LEU A 190 -14.38 -6.71 -1.50
C LEU A 190 -15.28 -6.48 -0.29
N ARG A 191 -16.21 -5.52 -0.37
CA ARG A 191 -17.14 -5.08 0.69
C ARG A 191 -16.44 -4.83 2.04
N PRO A 192 -15.37 -4.02 2.07
CA PRO A 192 -14.68 -3.74 3.32
C PRO A 192 -15.58 -2.89 4.24
N ARG A 193 -15.43 -3.03 5.56
CA ARG A 193 -16.11 -2.13 6.51
C ARG A 193 -15.63 -0.70 6.34
N VAL A 194 -14.31 -0.52 6.20
CA VAL A 194 -13.66 0.77 6.02
C VAL A 194 -12.75 0.73 4.78
N ALA A 195 -12.77 1.79 3.98
CA ALA A 195 -11.84 1.99 2.89
C ALA A 195 -11.06 3.30 3.09
N VAL A 196 -9.73 3.22 2.94
CA VAL A 196 -8.83 4.36 3.06
C VAL A 196 -8.08 4.54 1.74
N PRO A 197 -8.19 5.70 1.09
CA PRO A 197 -7.42 5.98 -0.12
C PRO A 197 -5.94 6.17 0.20
N ILE A 198 -5.09 5.62 -0.65
CA ILE A 198 -3.64 5.79 -0.65
C ILE A 198 -3.17 6.23 -2.04
N HIS A 199 -1.90 6.53 -2.20
CA HIS A 199 -1.25 6.80 -3.49
C HIS A 199 -1.90 7.95 -4.28
N TYR A 200 -2.27 9.08 -3.64
CA TYR A 200 -2.95 10.19 -4.33
C TYR A 200 -2.24 11.54 -4.23
N ALA A 201 -1.29 11.68 -3.29
CA ALA A 201 -0.56 12.95 -3.09
C ALA A 201 0.77 13.01 -3.85
N PHE A 202 1.25 11.90 -4.44
CA PHE A 202 2.50 11.82 -5.19
C PHE A 202 2.59 12.88 -6.29
N THR A 203 3.78 13.45 -6.49
CA THR A 203 4.12 14.31 -7.61
C THR A 203 5.54 14.03 -8.12
N ALA A 204 5.72 14.02 -9.43
CA ALA A 204 7.04 13.94 -10.05
C ALA A 204 7.68 15.34 -10.24
N GLY A 205 7.00 16.37 -9.78
CA GLY A 205 7.34 17.77 -9.95
C GLY A 205 6.68 18.41 -11.17
N PRO A 206 6.47 19.75 -11.16
CA PRO A 206 5.57 20.44 -12.09
C PRO A 206 5.82 20.15 -13.57
N LEU A 207 7.10 20.09 -13.98
CA LEU A 207 7.45 19.85 -15.38
C LEU A 207 7.15 18.42 -15.81
N ARG A 208 7.52 17.42 -14.97
CA ARG A 208 7.28 16.01 -15.28
C ARG A 208 5.80 15.67 -15.21
N ASP A 209 5.06 16.17 -14.24
CA ASP A 209 3.62 15.97 -14.12
C ASP A 209 2.91 16.52 -15.36
N ARG A 210 3.30 17.71 -15.83
CA ARG A 210 2.71 18.30 -17.04
C ARG A 210 3.01 17.51 -18.31
N LEU A 211 4.25 17.03 -18.48
CA LEU A 211 4.74 16.46 -19.75
C LEU A 211 4.61 14.94 -19.80
N LEU A 212 4.83 14.24 -18.67
CA LEU A 212 5.02 12.79 -18.65
C LEU A 212 3.88 12.04 -17.96
N LEU A 213 3.21 12.67 -16.99
CA LEU A 213 2.24 11.98 -16.14
C LEU A 213 0.86 12.65 -16.23
N LYS A 214 -0.17 11.85 -15.92
CA LYS A 214 -1.54 12.33 -15.74
C LYS A 214 -2.14 11.60 -14.54
N TYR A 215 -2.73 12.37 -13.63
CA TYR A 215 -3.45 11.88 -12.46
C TYR A 215 -4.91 12.26 -12.59
N ASP A 216 -5.80 11.29 -12.45
CA ASP A 216 -7.26 11.50 -12.61
C ASP A 216 -8.05 11.30 -11.30
N GLY A 217 -7.45 10.67 -10.28
CA GLY A 217 -8.14 10.29 -9.05
C GLY A 217 -7.90 11.27 -7.90
N THR A 218 -8.97 11.57 -7.16
CA THR A 218 -8.93 12.34 -5.90
C THR A 218 -9.73 11.63 -4.81
N PRO A 219 -9.47 11.94 -3.51
CA PRO A 219 -10.27 11.39 -2.42
C PRO A 219 -11.78 11.62 -2.56
N GLU A 220 -12.21 12.78 -3.08
CA GLU A 220 -13.63 13.13 -3.28
C GLU A 220 -14.27 12.24 -4.34
N ARG A 221 -13.57 12.00 -5.47
CA ARG A 221 -14.04 11.08 -6.51
C ARG A 221 -14.14 9.65 -5.99
N PHE A 222 -13.18 9.23 -5.16
CA PHE A 222 -13.22 7.93 -4.50
C PHE A 222 -14.41 7.79 -3.56
N GLN A 223 -14.67 8.79 -2.71
CA GLN A 223 -15.86 8.82 -1.84
C GLN A 223 -17.14 8.67 -2.65
N GLN A 224 -17.27 9.41 -3.75
CA GLN A 224 -18.44 9.35 -4.63
C GLN A 224 -18.57 7.98 -5.31
N ALA A 225 -17.46 7.37 -5.73
CA ALA A 225 -17.45 6.04 -6.34
C ALA A 225 -17.87 4.96 -5.35
N VAL A 226 -17.31 4.98 -4.13
CA VAL A 226 -17.69 4.04 -3.06
C VAL A 226 -19.15 4.21 -2.66
N ALA A 227 -19.65 5.43 -2.51
CA ALA A 227 -21.05 5.66 -2.19
C ALA A 227 -22.02 5.02 -3.21
N ARG A 228 -21.61 4.91 -4.48
CA ARG A 228 -22.41 4.25 -5.54
C ARG A 228 -22.23 2.74 -5.57
N GLN A 229 -21.02 2.23 -5.35
CA GLN A 229 -20.65 0.82 -5.59
C GLN A 229 -20.67 -0.04 -4.33
N ALA A 230 -20.43 0.57 -3.17
CA ALA A 230 -20.34 -0.09 -1.86
C ALA A 230 -20.89 0.82 -0.75
N PRO A 231 -22.21 1.12 -0.75
CA PRO A 231 -22.81 2.12 0.15
C PRO A 231 -22.62 1.81 1.64
N ASP A 232 -22.40 0.54 2.00
CA ASP A 232 -22.16 0.12 3.38
C ASP A 232 -20.69 0.29 3.82
N THR A 233 -19.78 0.64 2.89
CA THR A 233 -18.37 0.87 3.18
C THR A 233 -18.14 2.30 3.64
N GLN A 234 -17.56 2.48 4.83
CA GLN A 234 -17.17 3.79 5.32
C GLN A 234 -15.84 4.24 4.69
N VAL A 235 -15.83 5.33 3.94
CA VAL A 235 -14.59 5.93 3.44
C VAL A 235 -13.99 6.88 4.48
N ARG A 236 -12.70 6.71 4.77
CA ARG A 236 -11.94 7.58 5.66
C ARG A 236 -10.70 8.11 4.93
N VAL A 237 -10.66 9.42 4.74
CA VAL A 237 -9.47 10.12 4.20
C VAL A 237 -8.67 10.62 5.40
N LEU A 238 -7.43 10.15 5.53
CA LEU A 238 -6.58 10.45 6.69
C LEU A 238 -5.41 11.33 6.27
N ALA A 239 -5.07 12.29 7.10
CA ALA A 239 -3.79 12.99 6.98
C ALA A 239 -2.64 12.08 7.45
N PRO A 240 -1.38 12.30 6.98
CA PRO A 240 -0.22 11.63 7.57
C PRO A 240 -0.14 11.89 9.09
N GLY A 241 0.09 10.82 9.86
CA GLY A 241 0.12 10.84 11.32
C GLY A 241 -1.25 10.72 12.01
N GLU A 242 -2.36 10.81 11.27
CA GLU A 242 -3.70 10.65 11.82
C GLU A 242 -4.02 9.17 12.09
N PRO A 243 -4.37 8.77 13.32
CA PRO A 243 -4.74 7.39 13.62
C PRO A 243 -6.21 7.12 13.34
N LEU A 244 -6.51 5.89 12.92
CA LEU A 244 -7.85 5.36 12.74
C LEU A 244 -7.96 4.00 13.41
N SER A 245 -8.92 3.81 14.29
CA SER A 245 -9.32 2.48 14.81
C SER A 245 -10.31 1.79 13.87
N PHE A 246 -10.16 0.47 13.63
CA PHE A 246 -11.01 -0.29 12.72
C PHE A 246 -11.33 -1.71 13.20
#